data_8d7eede5c6be06786b11fe028d837fad
#
_entry.id   8d7eede5c6be06786b11fe028d837fad
#
_cell.length_a   1.000
_cell.length_b   1.000
_cell.length_c   1.000
_cell.angle_alpha   90.00
_cell.angle_beta   90.00
_cell.angle_gamma   90.00
#
_symmetry.space_group_name_H-M   'P 1'
#
loop_
_entity.id
_entity.type
_entity.pdbx_description
1 polymer ?
#
loop_
_entity_poly.entity_id
_entity_poly.type
_entity_poly.pdbx_seq_one_letter_code
_entity_poly.pdbx_strand_id
1 'polypeptide(L)'
;MADRSLTEAKILITGLTGQVAKPVALSLAKENHVWGIARFTNPATKEELETHGITCIKFDLINPDFSGLPDDFDYVLNFAVSYESDFDIVISTIVEGLGLLMSHCRHAKAFLHCSTTGVYRASGHNPLKETDPLGDSHIVFMPPYSICKIAAEGMARYAARQWNLPVVIARLNVPYGNNGGWPSMHLEMILAGQPIVVHANKPSLYNPIHEDDIIRTIPALLKIAGVRATIVNWAGKDQVSIEEWSEYMGKLIGKEVTFTYTDQTLESSVVDTSRMRRLIGETRTDWRDGMRRMIESRHPELTLKADA
;
A
#
# COMPACT_ATOMS: atom_id res chain seq x y z
N MET A 1 1.49 -21.48 16.48
CA MET A 1 0.99 -22.20 15.30
C MET A 1 1.95 -21.89 14.17
N ALA A 2 2.49 -22.93 13.51
CA ALA A 2 3.49 -22.73 12.46
C ALA A 2 2.95 -21.81 11.38
N ASP A 3 3.74 -20.81 11.05
CA ASP A 3 3.56 -19.89 9.94
C ASP A 3 3.60 -20.76 8.67
N ARG A 4 2.42 -21.15 8.13
CA ARG A 4 2.39 -21.80 6.82
C ARG A 4 2.62 -20.70 5.82
N SER A 5 3.88 -20.58 5.38
CA SER A 5 4.26 -19.77 4.23
C SER A 5 3.37 -20.17 3.03
N LEU A 6 2.99 -19.18 2.22
CA LEU A 6 2.37 -19.46 0.93
C LEU A 6 3.45 -20.11 0.06
N THR A 7 3.19 -21.36 -0.37
CA THR A 7 4.10 -22.13 -1.24
C THR A 7 3.30 -22.81 -2.33
N GLU A 8 3.88 -22.94 -3.53
CA GLU A 8 3.30 -23.61 -4.70
C GLU A 8 1.91 -23.04 -5.09
N ALA A 9 1.59 -21.83 -4.68
CA ALA A 9 0.31 -21.19 -4.99
C ALA A 9 0.38 -20.42 -6.31
N LYS A 10 -0.73 -20.39 -7.05
CA LYS A 10 -0.91 -19.54 -8.23
C LYS A 10 -1.50 -18.21 -7.79
N ILE A 11 -0.69 -17.15 -7.85
CA ILE A 11 -1.04 -15.84 -7.28
C ILE A 11 -1.10 -14.78 -8.37
N LEU A 12 -2.21 -14.04 -8.43
CA LEU A 12 -2.34 -12.85 -9.27
C LEU A 12 -2.07 -11.59 -8.45
N ILE A 13 -1.20 -10.71 -8.96
CA ILE A 13 -0.90 -9.41 -8.37
C ILE A 13 -1.21 -8.30 -9.37
N THR A 14 -2.05 -7.33 -8.98
CA THR A 14 -2.35 -6.16 -9.81
C THR A 14 -1.53 -4.95 -9.41
N GLY A 15 -1.33 -4.02 -10.33
CA GLY A 15 -0.48 -2.84 -10.08
C GLY A 15 0.98 -3.21 -9.88
N LEU A 16 1.44 -4.26 -10.56
CA LEU A 16 2.72 -4.94 -10.35
C LEU A 16 3.95 -4.01 -10.37
N THR A 17 3.90 -2.93 -11.11
CA THR A 17 4.99 -1.93 -11.19
C THR A 17 4.98 -0.92 -10.04
N GLY A 18 3.97 -1.00 -9.18
CA GLY A 18 3.78 -0.07 -8.06
C GLY A 18 4.72 -0.30 -6.90
N GLN A 19 4.84 0.72 -6.05
CA GLN A 19 5.73 0.75 -4.91
C GLN A 19 5.52 -0.43 -3.95
N VAL A 20 4.28 -0.80 -3.66
CA VAL A 20 3.94 -1.90 -2.73
C VAL A 20 3.95 -3.26 -3.44
N ALA A 21 3.42 -3.33 -4.64
CA ALA A 21 3.23 -4.59 -5.36
C ALA A 21 4.54 -5.24 -5.80
N LYS A 22 5.51 -4.45 -6.28
CA LYS A 22 6.78 -4.96 -6.83
C LYS A 22 7.57 -5.78 -5.79
N PRO A 23 7.91 -5.26 -4.59
CA PRO A 23 8.65 -6.04 -3.59
C PRO A 23 7.86 -7.26 -3.08
N VAL A 24 6.53 -7.16 -2.97
CA VAL A 24 5.67 -8.30 -2.63
C VAL A 24 5.78 -9.38 -3.70
N ALA A 25 5.68 -9.03 -4.97
CA ALA A 25 5.76 -9.98 -6.07
C ALA A 25 7.12 -10.68 -6.15
N LEU A 26 8.21 -9.92 -6.04
CA LEU A 26 9.59 -10.44 -6.02
C LEU A 26 9.83 -11.42 -4.84
N SER A 27 9.22 -11.15 -3.70
CA SER A 27 9.32 -12.04 -2.54
C SER A 27 8.50 -13.31 -2.73
N LEU A 28 7.25 -13.19 -3.19
CA LEU A 28 6.35 -14.34 -3.36
C LEU A 28 6.76 -15.25 -4.51
N ALA A 29 7.38 -14.72 -5.56
CA ALA A 29 7.85 -15.49 -6.71
C ALA A 29 8.95 -16.51 -6.37
N LYS A 30 9.60 -16.39 -5.21
CA LYS A 30 10.63 -17.34 -4.76
C LYS A 30 10.06 -18.74 -4.47
N GLU A 31 8.78 -18.82 -4.09
CA GLU A 31 8.14 -20.07 -3.65
C GLU A 31 6.75 -20.30 -4.27
N ASN A 32 6.32 -19.41 -5.21
CA ASN A 32 4.99 -19.45 -5.80
C ASN A 32 5.01 -19.16 -7.30
N HIS A 33 3.92 -19.49 -7.99
CA HIS A 33 3.67 -19.13 -9.38
C HIS A 33 2.98 -17.76 -9.46
N VAL A 34 3.77 -16.71 -9.57
CA VAL A 34 3.26 -15.32 -9.56
C VAL A 34 2.96 -14.84 -10.98
N TRP A 35 1.74 -14.36 -11.17
CA TRP A 35 1.27 -13.63 -12.32
C TRP A 35 1.07 -12.17 -11.94
N GLY A 36 1.49 -11.26 -12.79
CA GLY A 36 1.35 -9.85 -12.52
C GLY A 36 0.76 -9.08 -13.68
N ILE A 37 -0.24 -8.24 -13.38
CA ILE A 37 -0.87 -7.37 -14.36
C ILE A 37 -0.59 -5.90 -14.07
N ALA A 38 -0.21 -5.17 -15.10
CA ALA A 38 0.03 -3.72 -15.07
C ALA A 38 0.03 -3.16 -16.51
N ARG A 39 0.02 -1.84 -16.62
CA ARG A 39 0.13 -1.17 -17.94
C ARG A 39 1.51 -1.31 -18.57
N PHE A 40 2.55 -1.58 -17.79
CA PHE A 40 3.95 -1.73 -18.23
C PHE A 40 4.40 -0.63 -19.19
N THR A 41 4.22 0.63 -18.77
CA THR A 41 4.64 1.80 -19.55
C THR A 41 6.16 1.86 -19.74
N ASN A 42 6.93 1.27 -18.82
CA ASN A 42 8.37 1.05 -18.95
C ASN A 42 8.65 -0.43 -19.24
N PRO A 43 9.10 -0.81 -20.45
CA PRO A 43 9.41 -2.19 -20.82
C PRO A 43 10.50 -2.82 -19.94
N ALA A 44 11.52 -2.07 -19.54
CA ALA A 44 12.62 -2.59 -18.73
C ALA A 44 12.14 -3.13 -17.36
N THR A 45 11.09 -2.51 -16.78
CA THR A 45 10.50 -3.03 -15.53
C THR A 45 9.81 -4.38 -15.75
N LYS A 46 9.18 -4.60 -16.92
CA LYS A 46 8.58 -5.87 -17.27
C LYS A 46 9.66 -6.95 -17.40
N GLU A 47 10.71 -6.68 -18.18
CA GLU A 47 11.83 -7.59 -18.38
C GLU A 47 12.50 -7.98 -17.05
N GLU A 48 12.76 -6.99 -16.17
CA GLU A 48 13.29 -7.22 -14.83
C GLU A 48 12.43 -8.22 -14.04
N LEU A 49 11.11 -8.01 -13.99
CA LEU A 49 10.20 -8.88 -13.25
C LEU A 49 10.15 -10.31 -13.85
N GLU A 50 10.20 -10.43 -15.18
CA GLU A 50 10.22 -11.72 -15.87
C GLU A 50 11.51 -12.52 -15.57
N THR A 51 12.67 -11.84 -15.37
CA THR A 51 13.90 -12.53 -14.95
C THR A 51 13.80 -13.16 -13.56
N HIS A 52 12.84 -12.72 -12.74
CA HIS A 52 12.56 -13.30 -11.42
C HIS A 52 11.44 -14.36 -11.45
N GLY A 53 11.07 -14.86 -12.63
CA GLY A 53 10.07 -15.92 -12.79
C GLY A 53 8.61 -15.45 -12.67
N ILE A 54 8.36 -14.14 -12.73
CA ILE A 54 7.01 -13.59 -12.69
C ILE A 54 6.43 -13.54 -14.11
N THR A 55 5.23 -14.11 -14.31
CA THR A 55 4.51 -14.00 -15.58
C THR A 55 3.85 -12.63 -15.68
N CYS A 56 4.35 -11.76 -16.56
CA CYS A 56 3.88 -10.38 -16.71
C CYS A 56 2.92 -10.22 -17.90
N ILE A 57 1.69 -9.77 -17.62
CA ILE A 57 0.68 -9.47 -18.65
C ILE A 57 0.41 -7.98 -18.69
N LYS A 58 0.54 -7.37 -19.88
CA LYS A 58 0.09 -5.98 -20.07
C LYS A 58 -1.43 -5.94 -20.00
N PHE A 59 -1.95 -5.12 -19.11
CA PHE A 59 -3.38 -5.11 -18.77
C PHE A 59 -3.84 -3.71 -18.38
N ASP A 60 -5.02 -3.34 -18.85
CA ASP A 60 -5.68 -2.09 -18.48
C ASP A 60 -7.00 -2.41 -17.76
N LEU A 61 -7.15 -1.90 -16.54
CA LEU A 61 -8.36 -2.11 -15.74
C LEU A 61 -9.56 -1.27 -16.20
N ILE A 62 -9.34 -0.23 -17.01
CA ILE A 62 -10.43 0.58 -17.60
C ILE A 62 -11.15 -0.23 -18.68
N ASN A 63 -10.37 -0.89 -19.55
CA ASN A 63 -10.89 -1.71 -20.64
C ASN A 63 -10.27 -3.12 -20.54
N PRO A 64 -10.68 -3.93 -19.56
CA PRO A 64 -10.01 -5.19 -19.28
C PRO A 64 -10.32 -6.26 -20.34
N ASP A 65 -9.26 -6.80 -20.94
CA ASP A 65 -9.32 -7.99 -21.76
C ASP A 65 -8.81 -9.20 -20.96
N PHE A 66 -9.73 -10.04 -20.51
CA PHE A 66 -9.42 -11.22 -19.73
C PHE A 66 -9.08 -12.46 -20.57
N SER A 67 -9.12 -12.40 -21.90
CA SER A 67 -8.93 -13.55 -22.78
C SER A 67 -7.58 -14.26 -22.61
N GLY A 68 -6.55 -13.50 -22.24
CA GLY A 68 -5.19 -14.02 -21.97
C GLY A 68 -4.86 -14.21 -20.48
N LEU A 69 -5.79 -13.95 -19.57
CA LEU A 69 -5.58 -14.07 -18.14
C LEU A 69 -6.32 -15.30 -17.59
N PRO A 70 -5.62 -16.29 -16.98
CA PRO A 70 -6.28 -17.40 -16.29
C PRO A 70 -7.25 -16.94 -15.20
N ASP A 71 -8.25 -17.75 -14.88
CA ASP A 71 -9.26 -17.49 -13.85
C ASP A 71 -9.14 -18.42 -12.62
N ASP A 72 -8.17 -19.34 -12.66
CA ASP A 72 -7.93 -20.37 -11.65
C ASP A 72 -6.84 -20.00 -10.63
N PHE A 73 -6.75 -18.72 -10.27
CA PHE A 73 -5.82 -18.28 -9.23
C PHE A 73 -6.23 -18.75 -7.84
N ASP A 74 -5.25 -19.22 -7.05
CA ASP A 74 -5.46 -19.52 -5.64
C ASP A 74 -5.71 -18.24 -4.83
N TYR A 75 -4.91 -17.21 -5.11
CA TYR A 75 -4.98 -15.93 -4.39
C TYR A 75 -4.86 -14.76 -5.36
N VAL A 76 -5.53 -13.67 -5.02
CA VAL A 76 -5.43 -12.40 -5.75
C VAL A 76 -5.05 -11.28 -4.80
N LEU A 77 -3.99 -10.55 -5.13
CA LEU A 77 -3.51 -9.39 -4.38
C LEU A 77 -3.73 -8.14 -5.23
N ASN A 78 -4.73 -7.36 -4.91
CA ASN A 78 -5.05 -6.15 -5.66
C ASN A 78 -4.41 -4.91 -5.04
N PHE A 79 -3.31 -4.45 -5.64
CA PHE A 79 -2.59 -3.22 -5.30
C PHE A 79 -2.79 -2.12 -6.35
N ALA A 80 -3.62 -2.33 -7.35
CA ALA A 80 -3.86 -1.32 -8.37
C ALA A 80 -4.41 -0.02 -7.76
N VAL A 81 -3.87 1.09 -8.21
CA VAL A 81 -4.25 2.44 -7.81
C VAL A 81 -4.17 3.37 -9.00
N SER A 82 -4.99 4.42 -9.01
CA SER A 82 -4.92 5.52 -9.97
C SER A 82 -4.70 6.82 -9.19
N TYR A 83 -3.78 7.66 -9.68
CA TYR A 83 -3.49 9.00 -9.18
C TYR A 83 -3.95 10.09 -10.16
N GLU A 84 -4.83 9.73 -11.09
CA GLU A 84 -5.44 10.68 -12.01
C GLU A 84 -6.35 11.66 -11.26
N SER A 85 -6.52 12.86 -11.80
CA SER A 85 -7.43 13.87 -11.24
C SER A 85 -8.86 13.77 -11.77
N ASP A 86 -9.07 12.99 -12.82
CA ASP A 86 -10.37 12.75 -13.43
C ASP A 86 -11.12 11.65 -12.67
N PHE A 87 -12.30 11.97 -12.14
CA PHE A 87 -13.14 11.06 -11.36
C PHE A 87 -13.58 9.83 -12.16
N ASP A 88 -13.96 10.00 -13.43
CA ASP A 88 -14.45 8.88 -14.26
C ASP A 88 -13.31 7.89 -14.54
N ILE A 89 -12.09 8.39 -14.82
CA ILE A 89 -10.91 7.55 -15.00
C ILE A 89 -10.59 6.78 -13.71
N VAL A 90 -10.63 7.45 -12.56
CA VAL A 90 -10.33 6.80 -11.28
C VAL A 90 -11.40 5.78 -10.92
N ILE A 91 -12.70 6.09 -11.08
CA ILE A 91 -13.82 5.15 -10.86
C ILE A 91 -13.67 3.94 -11.78
N SER A 92 -13.49 4.16 -13.08
CA SER A 92 -13.36 3.06 -14.04
C SER A 92 -12.16 2.17 -13.74
N THR A 93 -11.03 2.75 -13.26
CA THR A 93 -9.83 1.97 -12.94
C THR A 93 -9.98 1.15 -11.65
N ILE A 94 -10.33 1.83 -10.53
CA ILE A 94 -10.20 1.21 -9.19
C ILE A 94 -11.51 0.72 -8.59
N VAL A 95 -12.67 1.07 -9.17
CA VAL A 95 -13.98 0.58 -8.71
C VAL A 95 -14.55 -0.43 -9.69
N GLU A 96 -14.81 -0.01 -10.95
CA GLU A 96 -15.37 -0.88 -11.98
C GLU A 96 -14.38 -1.98 -12.37
N GLY A 97 -13.13 -1.62 -12.65
CA GLY A 97 -12.05 -2.56 -12.94
C GLY A 97 -11.81 -3.57 -11.82
N LEU A 98 -11.93 -3.14 -10.54
CA LEU A 98 -11.92 -4.06 -9.40
C LEU A 98 -13.08 -5.04 -9.45
N GLY A 99 -14.30 -4.57 -9.71
CA GLY A 99 -15.50 -5.42 -9.81
C GLY A 99 -15.36 -6.48 -10.91
N LEU A 100 -14.90 -6.07 -12.09
CA LEU A 100 -14.65 -6.96 -13.23
C LEU A 100 -13.56 -8.00 -12.92
N LEU A 101 -12.46 -7.57 -12.30
CA LEU A 101 -11.38 -8.46 -11.85
C LEU A 101 -11.88 -9.48 -10.82
N MET A 102 -12.65 -9.05 -9.83
CA MET A 102 -13.22 -9.94 -8.81
C MET A 102 -14.24 -10.93 -9.40
N SER A 103 -14.98 -10.52 -10.43
CA SER A 103 -15.86 -11.42 -11.19
C SER A 103 -15.06 -12.49 -11.94
N HIS A 104 -13.97 -12.11 -12.58
CA HIS A 104 -13.07 -13.04 -13.29
C HIS A 104 -12.44 -14.03 -12.31
N CYS A 105 -11.89 -13.55 -11.21
CA CYS A 105 -11.21 -14.36 -10.19
C CYS A 105 -12.15 -14.85 -9.06
N ARG A 106 -13.45 -14.99 -9.32
CA ARG A 106 -14.47 -15.31 -8.29
C ARG A 106 -14.29 -16.65 -7.59
N HIS A 107 -13.47 -17.54 -8.13
CA HIS A 107 -13.18 -18.86 -7.57
C HIS A 107 -11.89 -18.90 -6.73
N ALA A 108 -11.21 -17.76 -6.54
CA ALA A 108 -10.02 -17.69 -5.71
C ALA A 108 -10.31 -18.07 -4.24
N LYS A 109 -9.34 -18.69 -3.58
CA LYS A 109 -9.42 -19.07 -2.16
C LYS A 109 -9.48 -17.85 -1.25
N ALA A 110 -8.80 -16.76 -1.63
CA ALA A 110 -8.92 -15.46 -0.99
C ALA A 110 -8.48 -14.31 -1.92
N PHE A 111 -9.09 -13.15 -1.70
CA PHE A 111 -8.81 -11.89 -2.39
C PHE A 111 -8.40 -10.82 -1.37
N LEU A 112 -7.19 -10.27 -1.53
CA LEU A 112 -6.74 -9.11 -0.76
C LEU A 112 -6.98 -7.84 -1.59
N HIS A 113 -7.78 -6.92 -1.06
CA HIS A 113 -7.92 -5.57 -1.60
C HIS A 113 -7.12 -4.59 -0.75
N CYS A 114 -6.06 -4.02 -1.32
CA CYS A 114 -5.29 -2.95 -0.68
C CYS A 114 -6.07 -1.64 -0.76
N SER A 115 -6.73 -1.29 0.34
CA SER A 115 -7.34 0.01 0.57
C SER A 115 -6.31 0.95 1.22
N THR A 116 -6.76 2.04 1.79
CA THR A 116 -5.93 3.06 2.41
C THR A 116 -6.57 3.57 3.71
N THR A 117 -5.78 4.05 4.65
CA THR A 117 -6.30 4.82 5.79
C THR A 117 -6.85 6.19 5.39
N GLY A 118 -6.57 6.64 4.17
CA GLY A 118 -7.17 7.83 3.57
C GLY A 118 -8.68 7.75 3.34
N VAL A 119 -9.31 6.58 3.55
CA VAL A 119 -10.78 6.43 3.52
C VAL A 119 -11.47 6.97 4.77
N TYR A 120 -10.73 7.23 5.84
CA TYR A 120 -11.31 7.77 7.05
C TYR A 120 -11.57 9.27 6.95
N ARG A 121 -12.60 9.70 7.64
CA ARG A 121 -12.79 11.13 7.94
C ARG A 121 -11.64 11.59 8.84
N ALA A 122 -11.06 12.74 8.54
CA ALA A 122 -10.03 13.34 9.36
C ALA A 122 -10.47 13.45 10.83
N SER A 123 -9.61 13.07 11.76
CA SER A 123 -9.87 13.04 13.20
C SER A 123 -8.78 13.72 14.03
N GLY A 124 -7.93 14.51 13.38
CA GLY A 124 -6.72 15.08 13.98
C GLY A 124 -5.79 13.97 14.45
N HIS A 125 -5.39 13.99 15.73
CA HIS A 125 -4.45 13.03 16.30
C HIS A 125 -5.12 11.81 16.99
N ASN A 126 -6.44 11.64 16.84
CA ASN A 126 -7.14 10.51 17.47
C ASN A 126 -6.97 9.24 16.64
N PRO A 127 -6.48 8.12 17.24
CA PRO A 127 -6.30 6.87 16.51
C PRO A 127 -7.62 6.30 16.00
N LEU A 128 -7.70 6.07 14.69
CA LEU A 128 -8.90 5.62 13.97
C LEU A 128 -9.01 4.10 13.97
N LYS A 129 -10.20 3.59 14.27
CA LYS A 129 -10.57 2.17 14.22
C LYS A 129 -11.29 1.85 12.91
N GLU A 130 -11.36 0.57 12.55
CA GLU A 130 -12.02 0.11 11.34
C GLU A 130 -13.53 0.43 11.28
N THR A 131 -14.12 0.77 12.43
CA THR A 131 -15.53 1.16 12.58
C THR A 131 -15.79 2.66 12.55
N ASP A 132 -14.73 3.46 12.51
CA ASP A 132 -14.85 4.92 12.57
C ASP A 132 -15.37 5.49 11.23
N PRO A 133 -15.92 6.70 11.26
CA PRO A 133 -16.54 7.32 10.09
C PRO A 133 -15.58 7.44 8.89
N LEU A 134 -16.10 7.13 7.72
CA LEU A 134 -15.41 7.36 6.45
C LEU A 134 -15.67 8.78 5.95
N GLY A 135 -14.72 9.31 5.17
CA GLY A 135 -14.82 10.64 4.61
C GLY A 135 -13.73 10.93 3.59
N ASP A 136 -13.75 12.15 3.07
CA ASP A 136 -12.83 12.61 2.04
C ASP A 136 -11.65 13.36 2.67
N SER A 137 -10.68 12.62 3.21
CA SER A 137 -9.47 13.23 3.80
C SER A 137 -8.48 13.76 2.77
N HIS A 138 -8.63 13.40 1.49
CA HIS A 138 -7.70 13.78 0.41
C HIS A 138 -8.24 14.89 -0.50
N ILE A 139 -9.40 15.47 -0.20
CA ILE A 139 -10.06 16.45 -1.07
C ILE A 139 -9.15 17.61 -1.50
N VAL A 140 -8.25 18.07 -0.63
CA VAL A 140 -7.33 19.19 -0.92
C VAL A 140 -6.11 18.78 -1.73
N PHE A 141 -5.79 17.49 -1.81
CA PHE A 141 -4.54 17.00 -2.43
C PHE A 141 -4.79 16.11 -3.65
N MET A 142 -5.71 15.14 -3.52
CA MET A 142 -6.10 14.20 -4.59
C MET A 142 -7.62 13.96 -4.52
N PRO A 143 -8.46 14.88 -5.03
CA PRO A 143 -9.91 14.83 -4.83
C PRO A 143 -10.60 13.49 -5.13
N PRO A 144 -10.26 12.74 -6.20
CA PRO A 144 -10.90 11.45 -6.47
C PRO A 144 -10.49 10.32 -5.51
N TYR A 145 -9.33 10.43 -4.87
CA TYR A 145 -8.66 9.29 -4.24
C TYR A 145 -9.47 8.64 -3.12
N SER A 146 -9.79 9.39 -2.06
CA SER A 146 -10.52 8.85 -0.90
C SER A 146 -11.91 8.35 -1.26
N ILE A 147 -12.66 9.14 -2.04
CA ILE A 147 -14.04 8.79 -2.46
C ILE A 147 -14.04 7.50 -3.28
N CYS A 148 -13.15 7.39 -4.26
CA CYS A 148 -13.07 6.19 -5.10
C CYS A 148 -12.54 4.97 -4.33
N LYS A 149 -11.63 5.14 -3.36
CA LYS A 149 -11.22 4.05 -2.46
C LYS A 149 -12.35 3.57 -1.56
N ILE A 150 -13.22 4.47 -1.06
CA ILE A 150 -14.44 4.09 -0.31
C ILE A 150 -15.40 3.32 -1.21
N ALA A 151 -15.62 3.78 -2.44
CA ALA A 151 -16.45 3.09 -3.42
C ALA A 151 -15.90 1.69 -3.75
N ALA A 152 -14.56 1.57 -3.90
CA ALA A 152 -13.87 0.29 -4.12
C ALA A 152 -14.04 -0.68 -2.94
N GLU A 153 -14.00 -0.22 -1.68
CA GLU A 153 -14.34 -1.07 -0.53
C GLU A 153 -15.80 -1.55 -0.59
N GLY A 154 -16.72 -0.71 -1.02
CA GLY A 154 -18.14 -1.07 -1.26
C GLY A 154 -18.26 -2.17 -2.33
N MET A 155 -17.56 -2.01 -3.46
CA MET A 155 -17.50 -3.01 -4.53
C MET A 155 -16.92 -4.33 -4.04
N ALA A 156 -15.80 -4.31 -3.31
CA ALA A 156 -15.17 -5.51 -2.75
C ALA A 156 -16.11 -6.26 -1.78
N ARG A 157 -16.86 -5.53 -0.95
CA ARG A 157 -17.86 -6.11 -0.03
C ARG A 157 -19.06 -6.70 -0.76
N TYR A 158 -19.50 -6.08 -1.84
CA TYR A 158 -20.54 -6.63 -2.70
C TYR A 158 -20.06 -7.92 -3.37
N ALA A 159 -18.91 -7.88 -4.01
CA ALA A 159 -18.31 -9.01 -4.71
C ALA A 159 -18.09 -10.22 -3.79
N ALA A 160 -17.60 -10.00 -2.56
CA ALA A 160 -17.46 -11.04 -1.56
C ALA A 160 -18.75 -11.81 -1.32
N ARG A 161 -19.88 -11.12 -1.19
CA ARG A 161 -21.20 -11.74 -0.97
C ARG A 161 -21.77 -12.35 -2.24
N GLN A 162 -21.64 -11.64 -3.36
CA GLN A 162 -22.22 -12.04 -4.65
C GLN A 162 -21.66 -13.38 -5.13
N TRP A 163 -20.33 -13.58 -4.96
CA TRP A 163 -19.63 -14.76 -5.47
C TRP A 163 -19.15 -15.71 -4.37
N ASN A 164 -19.54 -15.50 -3.11
CA ASN A 164 -19.02 -16.26 -1.96
C ASN A 164 -17.47 -16.27 -1.92
N LEU A 165 -16.85 -15.19 -2.38
CA LEU A 165 -15.39 -15.01 -2.45
C LEU A 165 -14.89 -14.48 -1.12
N PRO A 166 -13.96 -15.18 -0.41
CA PRO A 166 -13.36 -14.64 0.79
C PRO A 166 -12.50 -13.41 0.48
N VAL A 167 -12.78 -12.28 1.14
CA VAL A 167 -12.10 -10.99 0.90
C VAL A 167 -11.53 -10.45 2.20
N VAL A 168 -10.33 -9.90 2.14
CA VAL A 168 -9.77 -9.00 3.15
C VAL A 168 -9.53 -7.63 2.52
N ILE A 169 -9.99 -6.59 3.20
CA ILE A 169 -9.76 -5.18 2.86
C ILE A 169 -8.72 -4.65 3.85
N ALA A 170 -7.50 -4.43 3.38
CA ALA A 170 -6.40 -3.93 4.19
C ALA A 170 -6.24 -2.42 3.97
N ARG A 171 -6.61 -1.60 4.96
CA ARG A 171 -6.44 -0.15 4.95
C ARG A 171 -4.99 0.18 5.27
N LEU A 172 -4.18 0.32 4.24
CA LEU A 172 -2.74 0.56 4.34
C LEU A 172 -2.47 2.00 4.77
N ASN A 173 -1.63 2.17 5.80
CA ASN A 173 -1.06 3.45 6.17
C ASN A 173 0.33 3.57 5.50
N VAL A 174 0.96 4.69 5.54
CA VAL A 174 2.20 5.11 4.86
C VAL A 174 3.20 3.98 4.60
N PRO A 175 3.14 3.29 3.44
CA PRO A 175 4.12 2.27 3.09
C PRO A 175 5.45 2.92 2.70
N TYR A 176 6.57 2.31 3.11
CA TYR A 176 7.90 2.74 2.73
C TYR A 176 8.89 1.56 2.71
N GLY A 177 10.03 1.76 2.10
CA GLY A 177 11.11 0.78 2.03
C GLY A 177 12.05 1.04 0.86
N ASN A 178 12.81 0.04 0.47
CA ASN A 178 13.81 0.13 -0.58
C ASN A 178 13.21 0.53 -1.94
N ASN A 179 11.95 0.14 -2.18
CA ASN A 179 11.20 0.49 -3.40
C ASN A 179 10.53 1.88 -3.34
N GLY A 180 10.83 2.69 -2.33
CA GLY A 180 10.34 4.06 -2.22
C GLY A 180 9.27 4.26 -1.15
N GLY A 181 8.33 5.16 -1.43
CA GLY A 181 7.25 5.57 -0.55
C GLY A 181 7.30 7.03 -0.19
N TRP A 182 6.31 7.48 0.58
CA TRP A 182 6.23 8.90 0.92
C TRP A 182 7.47 9.42 1.70
N PRO A 183 8.02 8.69 2.69
CA PRO A 183 9.27 9.09 3.32
C PRO A 183 10.45 9.25 2.35
N SER A 184 10.52 8.44 1.29
CA SER A 184 11.59 8.61 0.29
C SER A 184 11.43 9.88 -0.54
N MET A 185 10.18 10.34 -0.78
CA MET A 185 9.94 11.63 -1.44
C MET A 185 10.43 12.78 -0.55
N HIS A 186 10.20 12.69 0.77
CA HIS A 186 10.74 13.68 1.71
C HIS A 186 12.27 13.65 1.76
N LEU A 187 12.89 12.47 1.64
CA LEU A 187 14.36 12.36 1.52
C LEU A 187 14.88 13.13 0.29
N GLU A 188 14.25 12.98 -0.88
CA GLU A 188 14.63 13.72 -2.08
C GLU A 188 14.47 15.25 -1.89
N MET A 189 13.42 15.69 -1.20
CA MET A 189 13.24 17.10 -0.87
C MET A 189 14.35 17.62 0.06
N ILE A 190 14.72 16.83 1.08
CA ILE A 190 15.83 17.18 2.00
C ILE A 190 17.15 17.27 1.24
N LEU A 191 17.44 16.31 0.36
CA LEU A 191 18.65 16.31 -0.47
C LEU A 191 18.71 17.54 -1.37
N ALA A 192 17.56 17.95 -1.92
CA ALA A 192 17.41 19.14 -2.75
C ALA A 192 17.36 20.47 -1.97
N GLY A 193 17.36 20.44 -0.61
CA GLY A 193 17.22 21.63 0.23
C GLY A 193 15.84 22.30 0.13
N GLN A 194 14.80 21.53 -0.25
CA GLN A 194 13.42 22.01 -0.37
C GLN A 194 12.65 21.83 0.95
N PRO A 195 11.78 22.78 1.34
CA PRO A 195 10.95 22.63 2.53
C PRO A 195 9.89 21.53 2.33
N ILE A 196 9.67 20.74 3.38
CA ILE A 196 8.61 19.74 3.42
C ILE A 196 7.30 20.41 3.83
N VAL A 197 6.25 20.21 3.03
CA VAL A 197 4.92 20.75 3.33
C VAL A 197 4.18 19.83 4.29
N VAL A 198 3.77 20.36 5.44
CA VAL A 198 3.07 19.65 6.50
C VAL A 198 1.82 20.41 6.95
N HIS A 199 0.87 19.70 7.57
CA HIS A 199 -0.37 20.34 8.01
C HIS A 199 -0.14 21.27 9.20
N ALA A 200 -0.91 22.38 9.25
CA ALA A 200 -0.82 23.39 10.32
C ALA A 200 -1.17 22.82 11.71
N ASN A 201 -2.06 21.80 11.78
CA ASN A 201 -2.36 21.05 13.00
C ASN A 201 -1.25 20.00 13.25
N LYS A 202 -0.15 20.46 13.79
CA LYS A 202 1.07 19.67 14.04
C LYS A 202 1.05 18.93 15.38
N PRO A 203 1.84 17.81 15.51
CA PRO A 203 2.65 17.20 14.45
C PRO A 203 1.81 16.42 13.45
N SER A 204 2.31 16.23 12.22
CA SER A 204 1.63 15.46 11.17
C SER A 204 1.87 13.95 11.37
N LEU A 205 1.02 13.27 12.14
CA LEU A 205 1.20 11.91 12.64
C LEU A 205 0.63 10.82 11.69
N TYR A 206 1.38 9.73 11.56
CA TYR A 206 1.03 8.54 10.78
C TYR A 206 1.55 7.27 11.46
N ASN A 207 1.25 6.08 10.88
CA ASN A 207 1.85 4.81 11.29
C ASN A 207 2.62 4.20 10.10
N PRO A 208 3.84 4.66 9.79
CA PRO A 208 4.59 4.16 8.64
C PRO A 208 4.88 2.67 8.76
N ILE A 209 4.66 1.93 7.67
CA ILE A 209 4.88 0.48 7.61
C ILE A 209 5.95 0.13 6.57
N HIS A 210 6.98 -0.60 7.00
CA HIS A 210 8.06 -1.02 6.12
C HIS A 210 7.64 -2.18 5.19
N GLU A 211 8.21 -2.21 3.98
CA GLU A 211 7.90 -3.25 2.98
C GLU A 211 8.13 -4.68 3.47
N ASP A 212 9.11 -4.93 4.35
CA ASP A 212 9.33 -6.25 4.95
C ASP A 212 8.14 -6.70 5.80
N ASP A 213 7.51 -5.79 6.54
CA ASP A 213 6.33 -6.11 7.33
C ASP A 213 5.09 -6.26 6.46
N ILE A 214 4.99 -5.50 5.36
CA ILE A 214 3.96 -5.69 4.35
C ILE A 214 4.06 -7.11 3.79
N ILE A 215 5.22 -7.52 3.30
CA ILE A 215 5.47 -8.85 2.73
C ILE A 215 5.14 -9.93 3.76
N ARG A 216 5.69 -9.81 4.96
CA ARG A 216 5.54 -10.81 6.03
C ARG A 216 4.09 -11.04 6.45
N THR A 217 3.24 -10.03 6.40
CA THR A 217 1.85 -10.11 6.87
C THR A 217 0.85 -10.58 5.80
N ILE A 218 1.23 -10.64 4.51
CA ILE A 218 0.36 -11.12 3.42
C ILE A 218 -0.29 -12.48 3.70
N PRO A 219 0.45 -13.54 4.11
CA PRO A 219 -0.17 -14.85 4.35
C PRO A 219 -1.23 -14.80 5.45
N ALA A 220 -1.00 -14.02 6.50
CA ALA A 220 -1.94 -13.85 7.59
C ALA A 220 -3.18 -13.03 7.16
N LEU A 221 -3.00 -12.00 6.31
CA LEU A 221 -4.11 -11.25 5.73
C LEU A 221 -5.01 -12.16 4.88
N LEU A 222 -4.44 -12.97 4.01
CA LEU A 222 -5.21 -13.91 3.19
C LEU A 222 -5.98 -14.92 4.05
N LYS A 223 -5.41 -15.36 5.17
CA LYS A 223 -6.04 -16.32 6.09
C LYS A 223 -7.28 -15.76 6.80
N ILE A 224 -7.33 -14.45 7.04
CA ILE A 224 -8.48 -13.80 7.69
C ILE A 224 -9.53 -13.32 6.70
N ALA A 225 -9.35 -13.55 5.41
CA ALA A 225 -10.34 -13.21 4.40
C ALA A 225 -11.68 -13.89 4.70
N GLY A 226 -12.77 -13.19 4.47
CA GLY A 226 -14.12 -13.70 4.76
C GLY A 226 -15.16 -13.21 3.77
N VAL A 227 -16.27 -13.94 3.66
CA VAL A 227 -17.34 -13.62 2.70
C VAL A 227 -18.08 -12.32 3.04
N ARG A 228 -17.97 -11.82 4.27
CA ARG A 228 -18.45 -10.47 4.64
C ARG A 228 -17.36 -9.41 4.52
N ALA A 229 -16.27 -9.73 3.85
CA ALA A 229 -15.04 -8.95 3.75
C ALA A 229 -14.50 -8.50 5.13
N THR A 230 -13.41 -9.08 5.56
CA THR A 230 -12.73 -8.66 6.79
C THR A 230 -12.00 -7.34 6.52
N ILE A 231 -12.28 -6.31 7.31
CA ILE A 231 -11.59 -5.01 7.21
C ILE A 231 -10.57 -4.92 8.33
N VAL A 232 -9.35 -4.49 8.01
CA VAL A 232 -8.27 -4.31 9.00
C VAL A 232 -7.40 -3.11 8.65
N ASN A 233 -7.04 -2.30 9.66
CA ASN A 233 -5.96 -1.32 9.52
C ASN A 233 -4.63 -2.05 9.31
N TRP A 234 -3.87 -1.65 8.31
CA TRP A 234 -2.60 -2.26 7.95
C TRP A 234 -1.50 -1.21 8.07
N ALA A 235 -0.80 -1.19 9.20
CA ALA A 235 0.02 -0.06 9.59
C ALA A 235 1.20 -0.49 10.48
N GLY A 236 2.22 0.35 10.55
CA GLY A 236 3.31 0.20 11.50
C GLY A 236 2.84 0.29 12.95
N LYS A 237 3.61 -0.31 13.86
CA LYS A 237 3.30 -0.30 15.31
C LYS A 237 3.48 1.10 15.92
N ASP A 238 4.39 1.90 15.36
CA ASP A 238 4.77 3.19 15.91
C ASP A 238 3.96 4.32 15.26
N GLN A 239 3.60 5.32 16.05
CA GLN A 239 3.08 6.59 15.58
C GLN A 239 4.26 7.54 15.40
N VAL A 240 4.48 8.01 14.19
CA VAL A 240 5.63 8.83 13.82
C VAL A 240 5.15 10.00 12.98
N SER A 241 5.63 11.19 13.26
CA SER A 241 5.27 12.36 12.46
C SER A 241 6.16 12.50 11.22
N ILE A 242 5.65 13.25 10.23
CA ILE A 242 6.45 13.65 9.07
C ILE A 242 7.69 14.41 9.55
N GLU A 243 7.53 15.24 10.55
CA GLU A 243 8.60 16.02 11.15
C GLU A 243 9.68 15.09 11.73
N GLU A 244 9.28 14.10 12.56
CA GLU A 244 10.23 13.17 13.20
C GLU A 244 11.03 12.34 12.20
N TRP A 245 10.37 11.70 11.22
CA TRP A 245 11.13 10.89 10.27
C TRP A 245 12.01 11.73 9.33
N SER A 246 11.56 12.95 9.01
CA SER A 246 12.34 13.86 8.16
C SER A 246 13.57 14.40 8.88
N GLU A 247 13.41 14.84 10.14
CA GLU A 247 14.52 15.27 10.98
C GLU A 247 15.52 14.13 11.22
N TYR A 248 15.03 12.90 11.46
CA TYR A 248 15.90 11.74 11.59
C TYR A 248 16.71 11.48 10.31
N MET A 249 16.05 11.48 9.14
CA MET A 249 16.75 11.32 7.86
C MET A 249 17.75 12.46 7.62
N GLY A 250 17.37 13.71 7.91
CA GLY A 250 18.24 14.87 7.81
C GLY A 250 19.51 14.72 8.67
N LYS A 251 19.38 14.26 9.92
CA LYS A 251 20.50 13.97 10.81
C LYS A 251 21.43 12.91 10.23
N LEU A 252 20.87 11.80 9.72
CA LEU A 252 21.64 10.72 9.10
C LEU A 252 22.50 11.18 7.93
N ILE A 253 21.96 12.04 7.07
CA ILE A 253 22.65 12.53 5.87
C ILE A 253 23.40 13.87 6.08
N GLY A 254 23.31 14.44 7.30
CA GLY A 254 23.96 15.71 7.65
C GLY A 254 23.36 16.94 6.96
N LYS A 255 22.06 16.94 6.71
CA LYS A 255 21.31 18.05 6.10
C LYS A 255 20.33 18.65 7.10
N GLU A 256 20.14 19.96 7.02
CA GLU A 256 19.07 20.65 7.74
C GLU A 256 17.73 20.40 7.05
N VAL A 257 16.67 20.25 7.84
CA VAL A 257 15.31 20.04 7.36
C VAL A 257 14.45 21.26 7.69
N THR A 258 13.75 21.76 6.70
CA THR A 258 12.83 22.88 6.87
C THR A 258 11.41 22.46 6.55
N PHE A 259 10.42 23.07 7.24
CA PHE A 259 9.01 22.74 7.07
C PHE A 259 8.20 23.99 6.70
N THR A 260 7.20 23.79 5.84
CA THR A 260 6.16 24.78 5.56
C THR A 260 4.82 24.26 6.07
N TYR A 261 4.18 25.00 6.95
CA TYR A 261 2.90 24.62 7.55
C TYR A 261 1.73 25.27 6.82
N THR A 262 0.71 24.47 6.45
CA THR A 262 -0.48 24.93 5.72
C THR A 262 -1.68 24.04 5.98
N ASP A 263 -2.89 24.58 5.85
CA ASP A 263 -4.14 23.80 5.87
C ASP A 263 -4.48 23.19 4.49
N GLN A 264 -3.65 23.46 3.48
CA GLN A 264 -3.84 22.97 2.11
C GLN A 264 -3.04 21.69 1.85
N THR A 265 -2.96 20.78 2.84
CA THR A 265 -2.32 19.46 2.73
C THR A 265 -3.03 18.47 3.64
N LEU A 266 -2.53 17.22 3.67
CA LEU A 266 -3.15 16.13 4.41
C LEU A 266 -2.98 16.31 5.92
N GLU A 267 -4.08 16.16 6.66
CA GLU A 267 -4.04 16.04 8.12
C GLU A 267 -3.43 14.70 8.57
N SER A 268 -3.15 14.60 9.86
CA SER A 268 -2.73 13.35 10.49
C SER A 268 -3.69 12.20 10.21
N SER A 269 -3.15 11.01 9.99
CA SER A 269 -3.93 9.78 9.83
C SER A 269 -3.32 8.67 10.68
N VAL A 270 -3.56 8.77 11.99
CA VAL A 270 -3.16 7.76 12.98
C VAL A 270 -4.22 6.67 13.06
N VAL A 271 -3.83 5.42 13.16
CA VAL A 271 -4.77 4.29 13.27
C VAL A 271 -4.53 3.44 14.51
N ASP A 272 -5.63 2.91 15.06
CA ASP A 272 -5.58 1.87 16.09
C ASP A 272 -5.23 0.53 15.45
N THR A 273 -4.08 -0.03 15.83
CA THR A 273 -3.58 -1.30 15.33
C THR A 273 -4.00 -2.52 16.16
N SER A 274 -4.84 -2.35 17.20
CA SER A 274 -5.24 -3.42 18.12
C SER A 274 -5.92 -4.59 17.41
N ARG A 275 -6.76 -4.30 16.41
CA ARG A 275 -7.40 -5.33 15.58
C ARG A 275 -6.39 -6.06 14.71
N MET A 276 -5.49 -5.34 14.07
CA MET A 276 -4.39 -5.89 13.28
C MET A 276 -3.56 -6.86 14.12
N ARG A 277 -3.06 -6.41 15.28
CA ARG A 277 -2.26 -7.24 16.20
C ARG A 277 -2.95 -8.55 16.58
N ARG A 278 -4.24 -8.49 16.88
CA ARG A 278 -5.02 -9.67 17.24
C ARG A 278 -5.22 -10.65 16.07
N LEU A 279 -5.40 -10.15 14.85
CA LEU A 279 -5.76 -10.96 13.69
C LEU A 279 -4.54 -11.47 12.91
N ILE A 280 -3.51 -10.65 12.72
CA ILE A 280 -2.37 -10.96 11.84
C ILE A 280 -1.00 -10.74 12.51
N GLY A 281 -0.98 -10.33 13.76
CA GLY A 281 0.25 -10.02 14.49
C GLY A 281 0.71 -8.56 14.31
N GLU A 282 1.78 -8.22 15.01
CA GLU A 282 2.36 -6.88 15.01
C GLU A 282 3.49 -6.75 13.99
N THR A 283 3.72 -5.55 13.48
CA THR A 283 4.91 -5.22 12.67
C THR A 283 6.18 -5.32 13.51
N ARG A 284 7.30 -5.66 12.88
CA ARG A 284 8.58 -5.95 13.57
C ARG A 284 9.65 -4.91 13.30
N THR A 285 9.62 -4.30 12.12
CA THR A 285 10.63 -3.33 11.70
C THR A 285 10.55 -2.08 12.58
N ASP A 286 11.66 -1.72 13.22
CA ASP A 286 11.81 -0.40 13.82
C ASP A 286 11.83 0.64 12.69
N TRP A 287 11.10 1.74 12.86
CA TRP A 287 10.95 2.72 11.78
C TRP A 287 12.27 3.45 11.47
N ARG A 288 13.14 3.63 12.44
CA ARG A 288 14.46 4.25 12.24
C ARG A 288 15.38 3.34 11.44
N ASP A 289 15.41 2.04 11.78
CA ASP A 289 16.17 1.04 11.02
C ASP A 289 15.62 0.94 9.59
N GLY A 290 14.31 0.95 9.43
CA GLY A 290 13.69 0.94 8.11
C GLY A 290 14.04 2.16 7.27
N MET A 291 14.02 3.37 7.85
CA MET A 291 14.43 4.61 7.17
C MET A 291 15.91 4.60 6.78
N ARG A 292 16.78 4.13 7.68
CA ARG A 292 18.22 3.98 7.38
C ARG A 292 18.42 3.05 6.19
N ARG A 293 17.82 1.85 6.19
CA ARG A 293 17.94 0.87 5.09
C ARG A 293 17.38 1.43 3.77
N MET A 294 16.29 2.18 3.83
CA MET A 294 15.73 2.86 2.67
C MET A 294 16.74 3.85 2.06
N ILE A 295 17.42 4.66 2.89
CA ILE A 295 18.43 5.61 2.42
C ILE A 295 19.61 4.84 1.81
N GLU A 296 20.16 3.85 2.50
CA GLU A 296 21.29 3.04 2.04
C GLU A 296 21.03 2.35 0.71
N SER A 297 19.80 1.87 0.52
CA SER A 297 19.40 1.20 -0.73
C SER A 297 19.22 2.18 -1.89
N ARG A 298 18.66 3.36 -1.64
CA ARG A 298 18.32 4.32 -2.70
C ARG A 298 19.46 5.27 -3.04
N HIS A 299 20.32 5.53 -2.05
CA HIS A 299 21.44 6.45 -2.14
C HIS A 299 22.72 5.78 -1.57
N PRO A 300 23.20 4.70 -2.21
CA PRO A 300 24.40 3.97 -1.73
C PRO A 300 25.68 4.84 -1.75
N GLU A 301 25.65 5.97 -2.44
CA GLU A 301 26.73 6.96 -2.46
C GLU A 301 26.82 7.81 -1.19
N LEU A 302 25.76 7.84 -0.36
CA LEU A 302 25.77 8.64 0.87
C LEU A 302 26.44 7.90 2.02
N THR A 303 27.31 8.61 2.75
CA THR A 303 27.85 8.13 4.02
C THR A 303 26.95 8.59 5.16
N LEU A 304 26.23 7.65 5.76
CA LEU A 304 25.31 7.96 6.86
C LEU A 304 26.09 8.17 8.17
N LYS A 305 25.68 9.18 8.94
CA LYS A 305 26.16 9.39 10.30
C LYS A 305 25.67 8.25 11.20
N ALA A 306 26.45 7.96 12.25
CA ALA A 306 25.97 7.11 13.34
C ALA A 306 24.70 7.75 13.94
N ASP A 307 23.80 6.92 14.49
CA ASP A 307 22.56 7.41 15.09
C ASP A 307 22.86 8.45 16.17
N ALA A 308 22.23 9.61 16.04
CA ALA A 308 22.30 10.72 16.99
C ALA A 308 21.17 10.61 18.00
#